data_f2e2552974368d3014b7221558d9146e
#
_entry.id   f2e2552974368d3014b7221558d9146e
#
_cell.length_a   1.000
_cell.length_b   1.000
_cell.length_c   1.000
_cell.angle_alpha   90.00
_cell.angle_beta   90.00
_cell.angle_gamma   90.00
#
_symmetry.space_group_name_H-M   'P 1'
#
loop_
_entity.id
_entity.type
_entity.pdbx_description
1 polymer ?
#
loop_
_entity_poly.entity_id
_entity_poly.type
_entity_poly.pdbx_seq_one_letter_code
_entity_poly.pdbx_strand_id
1 'polypeptide(L)'
;MTTTLNRPTAAAPAATKTKPTFRQRLNVFDVKASPYLYIAPFFILFAVVGLFPLGYTFFVSLFDWHLLKGQGEFVGLRNFTEVLQDRFFWNSLLNTMSIFLLSSIPQLAVAIVVAAVLDQNLRAKTFWRMSILLPYVVTPVAVAMIFTNMFGEQYGLINNILGSFGIDPILWKNETLPSHIAIATMVNWRWTGYNALILLAAMQAVPRDIYESAAIDGAGPFRRFFSITLPSIRPTMVFVIVTATIGGLQIFTEPRLFDPVAAGGTQRQFQTTVLYLWEMAFQRQNFGKASTIAWLLFLIIVLFGLVNYLITRRIATTADGRRRGRTRGRRTGSTTGGESRHHRARQRRNDAVDPASGTPAETVPSTAGTTPRSGL
;
A
#
# COMPACT_ATOMS: atom_id res chain seq x y z
N MET A 1 -36.50 -51.57 -55.98
CA MET A 1 -35.58 -50.74 -56.74
C MET A 1 -35.71 -49.33 -56.21
N THR A 2 -34.84 -48.92 -55.31
CA THR A 2 -34.82 -47.55 -54.70
C THR A 2 -33.56 -46.88 -55.15
N THR A 3 -33.72 -45.91 -56.04
CA THR A 3 -32.65 -45.15 -56.65
C THR A 3 -32.26 -44.03 -55.71
N THR A 4 -31.04 -44.10 -55.12
CA THR A 4 -30.46 -43.05 -54.30
C THR A 4 -29.86 -41.97 -55.19
N LEU A 5 -30.49 -40.80 -55.22
CA LEU A 5 -29.97 -39.60 -55.88
C LEU A 5 -28.80 -39.03 -55.09
N ASN A 6 -27.62 -39.16 -55.68
CA ASN A 6 -26.36 -38.57 -55.19
C ASN A 6 -26.35 -37.07 -55.53
N ARG A 7 -26.53 -36.20 -54.54
CA ARG A 7 -26.48 -34.73 -54.69
C ARG A 7 -24.99 -34.29 -54.62
N PRO A 8 -24.45 -33.63 -55.63
CA PRO A 8 -23.09 -33.14 -55.57
C PRO A 8 -22.98 -32.04 -54.53
N THR A 9 -22.07 -32.23 -53.58
CA THR A 9 -21.69 -31.21 -52.60
C THR A 9 -20.99 -30.06 -53.32
N ALA A 10 -21.63 -28.90 -53.41
CA ALA A 10 -21.03 -27.69 -53.97
C ALA A 10 -19.83 -27.29 -53.07
N ALA A 11 -18.65 -27.24 -53.66
CA ALA A 11 -17.43 -26.76 -53.03
C ALA A 11 -17.63 -25.29 -52.60
N ALA A 12 -17.42 -24.99 -51.33
CA ALA A 12 -17.44 -23.64 -50.80
C ALA A 12 -16.40 -22.79 -51.53
N PRO A 13 -16.75 -21.57 -52.01
CA PRO A 13 -15.78 -20.70 -52.68
C PRO A 13 -14.63 -20.36 -51.78
N ALA A 14 -13.39 -20.56 -52.27
CA ALA A 14 -12.16 -20.20 -51.56
C ALA A 14 -12.21 -18.70 -51.18
N ALA A 15 -12.13 -18.43 -49.89
CA ALA A 15 -12.11 -17.07 -49.35
C ALA A 15 -10.88 -16.33 -49.92
N THR A 16 -11.09 -15.50 -50.91
CA THR A 16 -10.08 -14.58 -51.46
C THR A 16 -9.67 -13.62 -50.35
N LYS A 17 -8.43 -13.70 -49.91
CA LYS A 17 -7.81 -12.74 -48.94
C LYS A 17 -7.78 -11.36 -49.60
N THR A 18 -8.84 -10.60 -49.45
CA THR A 18 -8.88 -9.20 -49.87
C THR A 18 -7.87 -8.39 -49.05
N LYS A 19 -7.00 -7.63 -49.72
CA LYS A 19 -6.06 -6.74 -49.07
C LYS A 19 -6.84 -5.76 -48.17
N PRO A 20 -6.43 -5.56 -46.90
CA PRO A 20 -7.16 -4.71 -45.96
C PRO A 20 -7.24 -3.29 -46.54
N THR A 21 -8.45 -2.73 -46.59
CA THR A 21 -8.70 -1.36 -46.98
C THR A 21 -8.01 -0.37 -46.07
N PHE A 22 -7.72 0.85 -46.55
CA PHE A 22 -7.07 1.90 -45.76
C PHE A 22 -7.78 2.15 -44.40
N ARG A 23 -9.12 2.13 -44.40
CA ARG A 23 -9.92 2.20 -43.14
C ARG A 23 -9.67 1.02 -42.20
N GLN A 24 -9.51 -0.18 -42.72
CA GLN A 24 -9.20 -1.36 -41.87
C GLN A 24 -7.79 -1.27 -41.30
N ARG A 25 -6.82 -0.71 -42.03
CA ARG A 25 -5.46 -0.46 -41.50
C ARG A 25 -5.47 0.63 -40.45
N LEU A 26 -6.24 1.71 -40.63
CA LEU A 26 -6.43 2.76 -39.62
C LEU A 26 -7.07 2.21 -38.37
N ASN A 27 -8.12 1.40 -38.45
CA ASN A 27 -8.76 0.79 -37.27
C ASN A 27 -7.82 -0.17 -36.54
N VAL A 28 -7.02 -0.96 -37.28
CA VAL A 28 -6.02 -1.84 -36.62
C VAL A 28 -4.91 -1.03 -35.96
N PHE A 29 -4.49 0.08 -36.56
CA PHE A 29 -3.52 1.01 -35.97
C PHE A 29 -4.12 1.70 -34.76
N ASP A 30 -5.36 2.19 -34.84
CA ASP A 30 -6.06 2.84 -33.72
C ASP A 30 -6.22 1.88 -32.54
N VAL A 31 -6.70 0.66 -32.74
CA VAL A 31 -6.85 -0.35 -31.68
C VAL A 31 -5.49 -0.71 -31.02
N LYS A 32 -4.40 -0.70 -31.79
CA LYS A 32 -3.06 -1.01 -31.25
C LYS A 32 -2.39 0.21 -30.61
N ALA A 33 -2.54 1.40 -31.18
CA ALA A 33 -1.87 2.62 -30.74
C ALA A 33 -2.66 3.36 -29.64
N SER A 34 -3.99 3.28 -29.65
CA SER A 34 -4.87 3.97 -28.73
C SER A 34 -4.53 3.73 -27.24
N PRO A 35 -4.28 2.49 -26.77
CA PRO A 35 -3.88 2.30 -25.36
C PRO A 35 -2.60 3.05 -24.99
N TYR A 36 -1.61 3.05 -25.90
CA TYR A 36 -0.34 3.76 -25.64
C TYR A 36 -0.51 5.28 -25.71
N LEU A 37 -1.35 5.76 -26.60
CA LEU A 37 -1.63 7.19 -26.76
C LEU A 37 -2.33 7.76 -25.50
N TYR A 38 -3.28 7.01 -24.91
CA TYR A 38 -3.96 7.43 -23.69
C TYR A 38 -3.05 7.45 -22.47
N ILE A 39 -2.05 6.57 -22.38
CA ILE A 39 -1.10 6.55 -21.28
C ILE A 39 0.15 7.40 -21.53
N ALA A 40 0.42 7.80 -22.79
CA ALA A 40 1.58 8.57 -23.19
C ALA A 40 1.77 9.89 -22.40
N PRO A 41 0.74 10.71 -22.15
CA PRO A 41 0.90 11.95 -21.37
C PRO A 41 1.48 11.71 -19.98
N PHE A 42 1.03 10.65 -19.30
CA PHE A 42 1.57 10.27 -18.01
C PHE A 42 3.06 9.88 -18.11
N PHE A 43 3.41 9.01 -19.08
CA PHE A 43 4.80 8.56 -19.23
C PHE A 43 5.75 9.68 -19.68
N ILE A 44 5.27 10.62 -20.51
CA ILE A 44 6.05 11.80 -20.89
C ILE A 44 6.33 12.67 -19.67
N LEU A 45 5.31 12.98 -18.87
CA LEU A 45 5.49 13.73 -17.62
C LEU A 45 6.43 12.99 -16.65
N PHE A 46 6.24 11.68 -16.49
CA PHE A 46 7.11 10.87 -15.66
C PHE A 46 8.57 10.86 -16.15
N ALA A 47 8.78 10.78 -17.47
CA ALA A 47 10.12 10.83 -18.04
C ALA A 47 10.80 12.19 -17.80
N VAL A 48 10.07 13.29 -17.97
CA VAL A 48 10.62 14.64 -17.82
C VAL A 48 10.81 15.04 -16.35
N VAL A 49 9.82 14.76 -15.48
CA VAL A 49 9.84 15.24 -14.08
C VAL A 49 10.42 14.21 -13.12
N GLY A 50 10.36 12.94 -13.45
CA GLY A 50 10.86 11.84 -12.61
C GLY A 50 12.19 11.28 -13.09
N LEU A 51 12.20 10.71 -14.30
CA LEU A 51 13.35 9.95 -14.79
C LEU A 51 14.53 10.86 -15.17
N PHE A 52 14.27 12.00 -15.81
CA PHE A 52 15.33 12.94 -16.17
C PHE A 52 16.07 13.52 -14.95
N PRO A 53 15.40 14.06 -13.90
CA PRO A 53 16.11 14.52 -12.70
C PRO A 53 16.86 13.40 -11.97
N LEU A 54 16.31 12.19 -11.95
CA LEU A 54 16.98 11.02 -11.39
C LEU A 54 18.28 10.72 -12.16
N GLY A 55 18.23 10.67 -13.48
CA GLY A 55 19.42 10.47 -14.32
C GLY A 55 20.42 11.61 -14.19
N TYR A 56 19.91 12.86 -14.11
CA TYR A 56 20.76 14.05 -13.96
C TYR A 56 21.48 14.09 -12.60
N THR A 57 20.81 13.71 -11.51
CA THR A 57 21.48 13.60 -10.20
C THR A 57 22.54 12.48 -10.19
N PHE A 58 22.33 11.39 -10.94
CA PHE A 58 23.38 10.39 -11.14
C PHE A 58 24.60 10.99 -11.88
N PHE A 59 24.34 11.71 -12.96
CA PHE A 59 25.39 12.41 -13.70
C PHE A 59 26.17 13.36 -12.78
N VAL A 60 25.48 14.20 -11.99
CA VAL A 60 26.11 15.11 -11.03
C VAL A 60 26.98 14.36 -10.00
N SER A 61 26.57 13.18 -9.57
CA SER A 61 27.34 12.37 -8.60
C SER A 61 28.71 11.91 -9.11
N LEU A 62 28.93 11.88 -10.44
CA LEU A 62 30.18 11.47 -11.08
C LEU A 62 31.18 12.63 -11.27
N PHE A 63 30.80 13.83 -10.89
CA PHE A 63 31.61 15.05 -11.03
C PHE A 63 31.89 15.69 -9.68
N ASP A 64 32.99 16.46 -9.60
CA ASP A 64 33.26 17.38 -8.51
C ASP A 64 32.41 18.65 -8.74
N TRP A 65 31.15 18.58 -8.29
CA TRP A 65 30.14 19.60 -8.57
C TRP A 65 29.89 20.48 -7.35
N HIS A 66 30.16 21.79 -7.51
CA HIS A 66 29.91 22.79 -6.48
C HIS A 66 28.76 23.72 -6.86
N LEU A 67 27.96 24.13 -5.88
CA LEU A 67 26.78 24.97 -6.10
C LEU A 67 27.12 26.27 -6.83
N LEU A 68 28.19 26.94 -6.42
CA LEU A 68 28.58 28.27 -6.95
C LEU A 68 29.49 28.17 -8.16
N LYS A 69 30.35 27.15 -8.23
CA LYS A 69 31.32 26.95 -9.32
C LYS A 69 30.78 26.17 -10.49
N GLY A 70 29.65 25.48 -10.29
CA GLY A 70 29.07 24.60 -11.30
C GLY A 70 29.80 23.25 -11.43
N GLN A 71 29.76 22.68 -12.64
CA GLN A 71 30.41 21.44 -12.98
C GLN A 71 31.91 21.55 -12.95
N GLY A 72 32.55 20.75 -12.12
CA GLY A 72 34.00 20.59 -12.08
C GLY A 72 34.50 19.39 -12.90
N GLU A 73 35.62 18.79 -12.49
CA GLU A 73 36.23 17.64 -13.14
C GLU A 73 35.40 16.36 -13.01
N PHE A 74 35.48 15.48 -14.01
CA PHE A 74 34.93 14.15 -13.95
C PHE A 74 35.75 13.29 -12.99
N VAL A 75 35.15 12.89 -11.86
CA VAL A 75 35.80 12.12 -10.80
C VAL A 75 35.35 10.66 -10.76
N GLY A 76 34.44 10.27 -11.64
CA GLY A 76 33.89 8.90 -11.70
C GLY A 76 33.27 8.49 -10.37
N LEU A 77 33.69 7.35 -9.81
CA LEU A 77 33.14 6.81 -8.56
C LEU A 77 33.84 7.32 -7.29
N ARG A 78 34.75 8.30 -7.39
CA ARG A 78 35.47 8.83 -6.21
C ARG A 78 34.51 9.38 -5.14
N ASN A 79 33.46 10.10 -5.52
CA ASN A 79 32.47 10.60 -4.58
C ASN A 79 31.80 9.45 -3.79
N PHE A 80 31.55 8.32 -4.45
CA PHE A 80 30.95 7.14 -3.79
C PHE A 80 31.91 6.52 -2.78
N THR A 81 33.18 6.38 -3.14
CA THR A 81 34.20 5.81 -2.22
C THR A 81 34.41 6.72 -1.03
N GLU A 82 34.51 8.04 -1.22
CA GLU A 82 34.67 9.00 -0.16
C GLU A 82 33.46 9.05 0.79
N VAL A 83 32.22 9.02 0.28
CA VAL A 83 31.01 8.99 1.11
C VAL A 83 30.91 7.66 1.88
N LEU A 84 31.25 6.53 1.27
CA LEU A 84 31.23 5.23 1.95
C LEU A 84 32.30 5.10 3.03
N GLN A 85 33.39 5.85 2.94
CA GLN A 85 34.43 5.91 3.96
C GLN A 85 34.13 6.96 5.04
N ASP A 86 33.14 7.82 4.82
CA ASP A 86 32.79 8.88 5.78
C ASP A 86 31.96 8.29 6.95
N ARG A 87 32.51 8.39 8.17
CA ARG A 87 31.82 7.96 9.39
C ARG A 87 30.49 8.68 9.62
N PHE A 88 30.34 9.93 9.14
CA PHE A 88 29.11 10.70 9.31
C PHE A 88 27.98 10.18 8.44
N PHE A 89 28.29 9.62 7.26
CA PHE A 89 27.31 8.93 6.44
C PHE A 89 26.71 7.74 7.20
N TRP A 90 27.56 6.87 7.75
CA TRP A 90 27.11 5.69 8.49
C TRP A 90 26.36 6.07 9.79
N ASN A 91 26.84 7.08 10.53
CA ASN A 91 26.12 7.59 11.68
C ASN A 91 24.72 8.10 11.29
N SER A 92 24.61 8.88 10.20
CA SER A 92 23.33 9.39 9.72
C SER A 92 22.39 8.27 9.27
N LEU A 93 22.93 7.22 8.66
CA LEU A 93 22.16 6.04 8.25
C LEU A 93 21.65 5.26 9.47
N LEU A 94 22.48 5.03 10.48
CA LEU A 94 22.07 4.38 11.73
C LEU A 94 21.01 5.18 12.47
N ASN A 95 21.16 6.51 12.57
CA ASN A 95 20.14 7.38 13.15
C ASN A 95 18.81 7.28 12.39
N THR A 96 18.87 7.30 11.06
CA THR A 96 17.68 7.13 10.20
C THR A 96 16.99 5.79 10.47
N MET A 97 17.76 4.70 10.55
CA MET A 97 17.22 3.37 10.85
C MET A 97 16.60 3.31 12.23
N SER A 98 17.27 3.86 13.23
CA SER A 98 16.75 3.89 14.61
C SER A 98 15.43 4.67 14.70
N ILE A 99 15.39 5.90 14.15
CA ILE A 99 14.18 6.72 14.14
C ILE A 99 13.07 6.04 13.34
N PHE A 100 13.39 5.45 12.18
CA PHE A 100 12.44 4.70 11.36
C PHE A 100 11.82 3.52 12.14
N LEU A 101 12.62 2.71 12.83
CA LEU A 101 12.10 1.57 13.59
C LEU A 101 11.27 2.02 14.80
N LEU A 102 11.74 3.03 15.54
CA LEU A 102 11.03 3.60 16.68
C LEU A 102 9.73 4.31 16.29
N SER A 103 9.64 4.82 15.06
CA SER A 103 8.39 5.40 14.56
C SER A 103 7.48 4.35 13.95
N SER A 104 7.94 3.57 12.97
CA SER A 104 7.09 2.75 12.10
C SER A 104 6.48 1.55 12.82
N ILE A 105 7.22 0.91 13.74
CA ILE A 105 6.71 -0.28 14.45
C ILE A 105 5.56 0.08 15.38
N PRO A 106 5.70 1.04 16.33
CA PRO A 106 4.60 1.44 17.19
C PRO A 106 3.45 2.06 16.40
N GLN A 107 3.75 2.87 15.39
CA GLN A 107 2.76 3.50 14.52
C GLN A 107 1.84 2.48 13.87
N LEU A 108 2.40 1.43 13.25
CA LEU A 108 1.61 0.39 12.60
C LEU A 108 0.77 -0.39 13.60
N ALA A 109 1.34 -0.73 14.77
CA ALA A 109 0.62 -1.43 15.82
C ALA A 109 -0.58 -0.60 16.32
N VAL A 110 -0.37 0.68 16.62
CA VAL A 110 -1.44 1.60 17.05
C VAL A 110 -2.45 1.82 15.94
N ALA A 111 -2.02 1.99 14.68
CA ALA A 111 -2.91 2.17 13.54
C ALA A 111 -3.85 0.97 13.34
N ILE A 112 -3.35 -0.27 13.51
CA ILE A 112 -4.18 -1.49 13.43
C ILE A 112 -5.22 -1.51 14.56
N VAL A 113 -4.83 -1.19 15.80
CA VAL A 113 -5.74 -1.15 16.95
C VAL A 113 -6.80 -0.08 16.74
N VAL A 114 -6.41 1.13 16.35
CA VAL A 114 -7.32 2.25 16.08
C VAL A 114 -8.29 1.89 14.95
N ALA A 115 -7.81 1.29 13.85
CA ALA A 115 -8.67 0.82 12.77
C ALA A 115 -9.69 -0.22 13.24
N ALA A 116 -9.26 -1.19 14.06
CA ALA A 116 -10.13 -2.23 14.61
C ALA A 116 -11.21 -1.65 15.55
N VAL A 117 -10.87 -0.64 16.34
CA VAL A 117 -11.86 0.06 17.20
C VAL A 117 -12.85 0.85 16.35
N LEU A 118 -12.37 1.56 15.32
CA LEU A 118 -13.23 2.34 14.42
C LEU A 118 -14.12 1.48 13.50
N ASP A 119 -13.78 0.22 13.30
CA ASP A 119 -14.59 -0.72 12.52
C ASP A 119 -15.84 -1.17 13.29
N GLN A 120 -15.84 -1.03 14.60
CA GLN A 120 -16.99 -1.37 15.45
C GLN A 120 -18.16 -0.40 15.26
N ASN A 121 -19.33 -0.76 15.81
CA ASN A 121 -20.53 0.08 15.77
C ASN A 121 -20.45 1.23 16.79
N LEU A 122 -19.57 2.19 16.54
CA LEU A 122 -19.43 3.40 17.36
C LEU A 122 -20.52 4.41 17.04
N ARG A 123 -20.98 5.14 18.09
CA ARG A 123 -21.76 6.38 17.90
C ARG A 123 -20.83 7.46 17.35
N ALA A 124 -21.35 8.33 16.48
CA ALA A 124 -20.60 9.45 15.87
C ALA A 124 -19.33 9.01 15.10
N LYS A 125 -19.40 7.94 14.29
CA LYS A 125 -18.25 7.40 13.52
C LYS A 125 -17.49 8.46 12.74
N THR A 126 -18.20 9.39 12.10
CA THR A 126 -17.60 10.46 11.30
C THR A 126 -16.75 11.39 12.17
N PHE A 127 -17.22 11.75 13.35
CA PHE A 127 -16.45 12.57 14.28
C PHE A 127 -15.11 11.91 14.66
N TRP A 128 -15.13 10.64 15.06
CA TRP A 128 -13.91 9.92 15.42
C TRP A 128 -12.92 9.79 14.26
N ARG A 129 -13.43 9.50 13.05
CA ARG A 129 -12.58 9.43 11.84
C ARG A 129 -11.91 10.76 11.51
N MET A 130 -12.65 11.86 11.61
CA MET A 130 -12.12 13.20 11.38
C MET A 130 -11.10 13.58 12.45
N SER A 131 -11.39 13.30 13.73
CA SER A 131 -10.48 13.62 14.85
C SER A 131 -9.15 12.88 14.75
N ILE A 132 -9.15 11.59 14.33
CA ILE A 132 -7.94 10.82 14.17
C ILE A 132 -7.10 11.27 12.97
N LEU A 133 -7.75 11.84 11.94
CA LEU A 133 -7.05 12.39 10.77
C LEU A 133 -6.50 13.80 11.02
N LEU A 134 -7.02 14.52 12.03
CA LEU A 134 -6.62 15.90 12.31
C LEU A 134 -5.09 16.11 12.45
N PRO A 135 -4.34 15.23 13.15
CA PRO A 135 -2.89 15.35 13.24
C PRO A 135 -2.18 15.37 11.89
N TYR A 136 -2.65 14.61 10.91
CA TYR A 136 -2.06 14.56 9.59
C TYR A 136 -2.25 15.86 8.80
N VAL A 137 -3.37 16.56 9.01
CA VAL A 137 -3.70 17.83 8.34
C VAL A 137 -2.85 18.99 8.86
N VAL A 138 -2.38 18.90 10.11
CA VAL A 138 -1.51 19.94 10.69
C VAL A 138 -0.17 19.98 9.95
N THR A 139 0.30 21.19 9.64
CA THR A 139 1.56 21.36 8.92
C THR A 139 2.74 20.76 9.71
N PRO A 140 3.73 20.12 9.03
CA PRO A 140 4.90 19.55 9.70
C PRO A 140 5.66 20.55 10.57
N VAL A 141 5.71 21.80 10.13
CA VAL A 141 6.38 22.88 10.88
C VAL A 141 5.68 23.16 12.21
N ALA A 142 4.34 23.26 12.21
CA ALA A 142 3.59 23.50 13.44
C ALA A 142 3.73 22.32 14.41
N VAL A 143 3.68 21.07 13.90
CA VAL A 143 3.91 19.87 14.71
C VAL A 143 5.30 19.93 15.34
N ALA A 144 6.34 20.16 14.56
CA ALA A 144 7.69 20.22 15.08
C ALA A 144 7.87 21.32 16.14
N MET A 145 7.29 22.52 15.94
CA MET A 145 7.33 23.60 16.94
C MET A 145 6.64 23.23 18.24
N ILE A 146 5.46 22.61 18.18
CA ILE A 146 4.71 22.16 19.36
C ILE A 146 5.53 21.11 20.12
N PHE A 147 5.98 20.07 19.42
CA PHE A 147 6.70 18.98 20.06
C PHE A 147 8.09 19.38 20.57
N THR A 148 8.80 20.28 19.85
CA THR A 148 10.09 20.82 20.33
C THR A 148 9.93 21.54 21.67
N ASN A 149 8.82 22.28 21.87
CA ASN A 149 8.52 22.89 23.15
C ASN A 149 8.09 21.84 24.21
N MET A 150 7.30 20.82 23.83
CA MET A 150 6.90 19.75 24.73
C MET A 150 8.11 18.94 25.25
N PHE A 151 9.09 18.67 24.38
CA PHE A 151 10.36 18.00 24.69
C PHE A 151 11.48 18.99 25.06
N GLY A 152 11.16 20.21 25.51
CA GLY A 152 12.12 21.15 26.03
C GLY A 152 12.83 20.61 27.27
N GLU A 153 14.16 20.83 27.38
CA GLU A 153 14.96 20.24 28.46
C GLU A 153 14.65 20.87 29.82
N GLN A 154 14.51 22.22 29.89
CA GLN A 154 14.31 22.94 31.14
C GLN A 154 12.82 23.15 31.48
N TYR A 155 12.00 23.55 30.53
CA TYR A 155 10.60 23.96 30.74
C TYR A 155 9.63 23.11 29.93
N GLY A 156 10.09 22.01 29.35
CA GLY A 156 9.25 21.13 28.53
C GLY A 156 8.17 20.42 29.35
N LEU A 157 6.98 20.34 28.77
CA LEU A 157 5.84 19.66 29.42
C LEU A 157 6.18 18.24 29.86
N ILE A 158 6.91 17.51 29.03
CA ILE A 158 7.27 16.10 29.30
C ILE A 158 8.17 16.00 30.53
N ASN A 159 9.24 16.82 30.62
CA ASN A 159 10.12 16.82 31.77
C ASN A 159 9.42 17.31 33.05
N ASN A 160 8.49 18.26 32.95
CA ASN A 160 7.70 18.68 34.11
C ASN A 160 6.80 17.55 34.63
N ILE A 161 6.16 16.78 33.72
CA ILE A 161 5.38 15.60 34.11
C ILE A 161 6.29 14.53 34.74
N LEU A 162 7.43 14.21 34.14
CA LEU A 162 8.38 13.23 34.67
C LEU A 162 8.92 13.66 36.04
N GLY A 163 9.23 14.95 36.22
CA GLY A 163 9.66 15.50 37.51
C GLY A 163 8.61 15.35 38.60
N SER A 164 7.30 15.41 38.27
CA SER A 164 6.26 15.14 39.29
C SER A 164 6.23 13.69 39.80
N PHE A 165 6.85 12.77 39.05
CA PHE A 165 7.07 11.37 39.46
C PHE A 165 8.47 11.12 40.04
N GLY A 166 9.27 12.18 40.26
CA GLY A 166 10.62 12.06 40.79
C GLY A 166 11.67 11.56 39.81
N ILE A 167 11.40 11.67 38.52
CA ILE A 167 12.33 11.30 37.43
C ILE A 167 13.15 12.53 37.07
N ASP A 168 14.46 12.39 36.98
CA ASP A 168 15.36 13.47 36.55
C ASP A 168 15.06 13.94 35.13
N PRO A 169 15.28 15.24 34.81
CA PRO A 169 15.06 15.78 33.52
C PRO A 169 15.87 15.05 32.43
N ILE A 170 15.20 14.61 31.38
CA ILE A 170 15.83 13.94 30.23
C ILE A 170 16.35 15.01 29.26
N LEU A 171 17.59 14.81 28.80
CA LEU A 171 18.26 15.69 27.82
C LEU A 171 17.87 15.28 26.39
N TRP A 172 16.65 15.66 26.00
CA TRP A 172 16.01 15.23 24.74
C TRP A 172 16.79 15.57 23.49
N LYS A 173 17.60 16.64 23.51
CA LYS A 173 18.41 17.08 22.35
C LYS A 173 19.84 16.61 22.39
N ASN A 174 20.34 16.27 23.58
CA ASN A 174 21.75 15.98 23.79
C ASN A 174 22.10 14.50 23.82
N GLU A 175 21.09 13.63 24.00
CA GLU A 175 21.26 12.18 24.01
C GLU A 175 20.65 11.54 22.76
N THR A 176 21.27 10.45 22.27
CA THR A 176 20.87 9.81 21.01
C THR A 176 19.50 9.16 21.12
N LEU A 177 19.28 8.29 22.11
CA LEU A 177 18.01 7.56 22.20
C LEU A 177 16.82 8.47 22.57
N PRO A 178 16.93 9.39 23.56
CA PRO A 178 15.87 10.36 23.82
C PRO A 178 15.48 11.20 22.61
N SER A 179 16.47 11.71 21.86
CA SER A 179 16.19 12.50 20.64
C SER A 179 15.46 11.67 19.58
N HIS A 180 15.86 10.42 19.39
CA HIS A 180 15.16 9.51 18.46
C HIS A 180 13.73 9.24 18.90
N ILE A 181 13.46 9.04 20.19
CA ILE A 181 12.11 8.85 20.73
C ILE A 181 11.26 10.11 20.53
N ALA A 182 11.81 11.29 20.81
CA ALA A 182 11.11 12.56 20.61
C ALA A 182 10.70 12.75 19.15
N ILE A 183 11.63 12.56 18.21
CA ILE A 183 11.38 12.68 16.77
C ILE A 183 10.40 11.58 16.30
N ALA A 184 10.57 10.33 16.73
CA ALA A 184 9.67 9.24 16.40
C ALA A 184 8.23 9.50 16.90
N THR A 185 8.08 10.16 18.06
CA THR A 185 6.78 10.54 18.61
C THR A 185 6.06 11.56 17.73
N MET A 186 6.78 12.55 17.18
CA MET A 186 6.22 13.50 16.20
C MET A 186 5.69 12.79 14.95
N VAL A 187 6.47 11.87 14.42
CA VAL A 187 6.10 11.06 13.24
C VAL A 187 4.88 10.20 13.56
N ASN A 188 4.88 9.52 14.71
CA ASN A 188 3.77 8.67 15.15
C ASN A 188 2.48 9.46 15.30
N TRP A 189 2.53 10.58 15.98
CA TRP A 189 1.35 11.44 16.18
C TRP A 189 0.74 11.85 14.84
N ARG A 190 1.55 12.19 13.86
CA ARG A 190 1.12 12.67 12.55
C ARG A 190 0.53 11.58 11.67
N TRP A 191 1.22 10.44 11.54
CA TRP A 191 0.93 9.44 10.54
C TRP A 191 0.02 8.30 10.99
N THR A 192 -0.13 8.08 12.29
CA THR A 192 -0.94 6.96 12.82
C THR A 192 -2.38 7.01 12.34
N GLY A 193 -3.02 8.19 12.39
CA GLY A 193 -4.41 8.34 11.97
C GLY A 193 -4.64 8.10 10.48
N TYR A 194 -3.73 8.58 9.64
CA TYR A 194 -3.76 8.34 8.19
C TYR A 194 -3.66 6.83 7.88
N ASN A 195 -2.69 6.16 8.46
CA ASN A 195 -2.52 4.72 8.26
C ASN A 195 -3.69 3.90 8.85
N ALA A 196 -4.26 4.34 9.98
CA ALA A 196 -5.43 3.71 10.56
C ALA A 196 -6.65 3.78 9.64
N LEU A 197 -6.87 4.89 8.93
CA LEU A 197 -7.98 5.00 7.99
C LEU A 197 -7.80 4.14 6.74
N ILE A 198 -6.58 3.98 6.24
CA ILE A 198 -6.29 3.04 5.14
C ILE A 198 -6.60 1.60 5.56
N LEU A 199 -6.15 1.21 6.75
CA LEU A 199 -6.42 -0.12 7.30
C LEU A 199 -7.90 -0.33 7.60
N LEU A 200 -8.60 0.68 8.11
CA LEU A 200 -10.04 0.66 8.34
C LEU A 200 -10.82 0.42 7.05
N ALA A 201 -10.46 1.11 5.96
CA ALA A 201 -11.09 0.90 4.65
C ALA A 201 -10.90 -0.55 4.16
N ALA A 202 -9.73 -1.12 4.38
CA ALA A 202 -9.47 -2.53 4.06
C ALA A 202 -10.27 -3.49 4.95
N MET A 203 -10.43 -3.20 6.25
CA MET A 203 -11.26 -4.01 7.16
C MET A 203 -12.73 -3.99 6.74
N GLN A 204 -13.24 -2.83 6.33
CA GLN A 204 -14.62 -2.66 5.88
C GLN A 204 -14.92 -3.34 4.53
N ALA A 205 -13.91 -3.65 3.73
CA ALA A 205 -14.06 -4.39 2.49
C ALA A 205 -14.20 -5.91 2.69
N VAL A 206 -13.97 -6.42 3.91
CA VAL A 206 -14.14 -7.86 4.21
C VAL A 206 -15.63 -8.18 4.32
N PRO A 207 -16.16 -9.19 3.57
CA PRO A 207 -17.57 -9.58 3.62
C PRO A 207 -18.02 -9.94 5.04
N ARG A 208 -19.18 -9.44 5.46
CA ARG A 208 -19.73 -9.66 6.81
C ARG A 208 -20.13 -11.10 7.05
N ASP A 209 -20.58 -11.81 6.02
CA ASP A 209 -20.99 -13.21 6.09
C ASP A 209 -19.91 -14.13 6.68
N ILE A 210 -18.62 -13.79 6.44
CA ILE A 210 -17.48 -14.53 7.01
C ILE A 210 -17.44 -14.38 8.53
N TYR A 211 -17.73 -13.19 9.04
CA TYR A 211 -17.76 -12.93 10.49
C TYR A 211 -18.97 -13.55 11.16
N GLU A 212 -20.12 -13.56 10.49
CA GLU A 212 -21.36 -14.20 10.97
C GLU A 212 -21.21 -15.71 11.03
N SER A 213 -20.69 -16.33 9.98
CA SER A 213 -20.39 -17.78 9.97
C SER A 213 -19.42 -18.16 11.10
N ALA A 214 -18.34 -17.38 11.29
CA ALA A 214 -17.40 -17.63 12.37
C ALA A 214 -18.02 -17.41 13.78
N ALA A 215 -19.01 -16.52 13.89
CA ALA A 215 -19.73 -16.33 15.15
C ALA A 215 -20.61 -17.52 15.50
N ILE A 216 -21.27 -18.12 14.49
CA ILE A 216 -22.06 -19.35 14.64
C ILE A 216 -21.15 -20.52 15.07
N ASP A 217 -19.93 -20.58 14.51
CA ASP A 217 -18.88 -21.55 14.91
C ASP A 217 -18.28 -21.29 16.30
N GLY A 218 -18.78 -20.30 17.07
CA GLY A 218 -18.32 -19.98 18.41
C GLY A 218 -17.00 -19.19 18.47
N ALA A 219 -16.55 -18.59 17.35
CA ALA A 219 -15.34 -17.79 17.36
C ALA A 219 -15.55 -16.43 18.06
N GLY A 220 -14.89 -16.20 19.19
CA GLY A 220 -14.88 -14.92 19.89
C GLY A 220 -14.24 -13.78 19.09
N PRO A 221 -14.40 -12.50 19.53
CA PRO A 221 -13.94 -11.32 18.78
C PRO A 221 -12.43 -11.32 18.51
N PHE A 222 -11.61 -11.69 19.48
CA PHE A 222 -10.15 -11.79 19.30
C PHE A 222 -9.78 -12.85 18.27
N ARG A 223 -10.41 -14.03 18.31
CA ARG A 223 -10.16 -15.10 17.33
C ARG A 223 -10.56 -14.64 15.92
N ARG A 224 -11.70 -13.97 15.77
CA ARG A 224 -12.13 -13.39 14.47
C ARG A 224 -11.14 -12.35 13.97
N PHE A 225 -10.64 -11.47 14.84
CA PHE A 225 -9.67 -10.45 14.47
C PHE A 225 -8.35 -11.08 13.94
N PHE A 226 -7.73 -11.98 14.68
CA PHE A 226 -6.44 -12.57 14.28
C PHE A 226 -6.56 -13.62 13.17
N SER A 227 -7.69 -14.34 13.06
CA SER A 227 -7.86 -15.43 12.09
C SER A 227 -8.58 -15.02 10.81
N ILE A 228 -9.35 -13.91 10.82
CA ILE A 228 -10.11 -13.43 9.67
C ILE A 228 -9.65 -12.03 9.27
N THR A 229 -9.79 -11.03 10.15
CA THR A 229 -9.52 -9.63 9.81
C THR A 229 -8.07 -9.41 9.39
N LEU A 230 -7.13 -9.74 10.25
CA LEU A 230 -5.70 -9.50 10.02
C LEU A 230 -5.16 -10.23 8.77
N PRO A 231 -5.51 -11.50 8.51
CA PRO A 231 -5.15 -12.17 7.27
C PRO A 231 -5.80 -11.57 6.02
N SER A 232 -7.03 -11.07 6.12
CA SER A 232 -7.75 -10.51 4.98
C SER A 232 -7.19 -9.16 4.52
N ILE A 233 -6.71 -8.34 5.46
CA ILE A 233 -6.12 -7.02 5.16
C ILE A 233 -4.61 -7.07 4.89
N ARG A 234 -3.98 -8.25 4.86
CA ARG A 234 -2.53 -8.39 4.60
C ARG A 234 -2.02 -7.60 3.38
N PRO A 235 -2.69 -7.60 2.22
CA PRO A 235 -2.21 -6.82 1.07
C PRO A 235 -2.13 -5.32 1.38
N THR A 236 -3.11 -4.77 2.08
CA THR A 236 -3.12 -3.36 2.50
C THR A 236 -2.09 -3.08 3.59
N MET A 237 -1.88 -4.02 4.53
CA MET A 237 -0.80 -3.89 5.53
C MET A 237 0.58 -3.82 4.86
N VAL A 238 0.83 -4.66 3.85
CA VAL A 238 2.08 -4.61 3.07
C VAL A 238 2.24 -3.27 2.39
N PHE A 239 1.18 -2.75 1.76
CA PHE A 239 1.19 -1.42 1.17
C PHE A 239 1.56 -0.34 2.20
N VAL A 240 0.94 -0.35 3.38
CA VAL A 240 1.24 0.59 4.47
C VAL A 240 2.67 0.44 4.96
N ILE A 241 3.18 -0.79 5.11
CA ILE A 241 4.58 -1.03 5.53
C ILE A 241 5.56 -0.50 4.49
N VAL A 242 5.33 -0.75 3.20
CA VAL A 242 6.20 -0.26 2.12
C VAL A 242 6.22 1.27 2.08
N THR A 243 5.05 1.90 2.14
CA THR A 243 4.96 3.37 2.11
C THR A 243 5.55 4.01 3.37
N ALA A 244 5.35 3.41 4.55
CA ALA A 244 5.98 3.83 5.80
C ALA A 244 7.51 3.66 5.77
N THR A 245 8.01 2.59 5.13
CA THR A 245 9.46 2.37 4.95
C THR A 245 10.07 3.46 4.06
N ILE A 246 9.44 3.76 2.93
CA ILE A 246 9.91 4.81 2.02
C ILE A 246 9.92 6.17 2.73
N GLY A 247 8.81 6.55 3.38
CA GLY A 247 8.70 7.83 4.09
C GLY A 247 9.63 7.93 5.30
N GLY A 248 9.75 6.86 6.10
CA GLY A 248 10.59 6.83 7.29
C GLY A 248 12.09 6.89 6.99
N LEU A 249 12.54 6.29 5.87
CA LEU A 249 13.93 6.41 5.42
C LEU A 249 14.27 7.78 4.81
N GLN A 250 13.26 8.55 4.41
CA GLN A 250 13.40 9.90 3.84
C GLN A 250 13.07 11.01 4.83
N ILE A 251 13.01 10.71 6.13
CA ILE A 251 12.68 11.69 7.17
C ILE A 251 13.68 12.85 7.17
N PHE A 252 13.14 14.08 7.09
CA PHE A 252 13.92 15.31 7.04
C PHE A 252 13.36 16.42 7.94
N THR A 253 12.06 16.68 7.82
CA THR A 253 11.41 17.86 8.41
C THR A 253 11.44 17.84 9.93
N GLU A 254 11.08 16.72 10.54
CA GLU A 254 11.01 16.56 11.98
C GLU A 254 12.39 16.72 12.63
N PRO A 255 13.47 16.01 12.22
CA PRO A 255 14.80 16.21 12.80
C PRO A 255 15.39 17.60 12.47
N ARG A 256 15.07 18.18 11.30
CA ARG A 256 15.54 19.52 10.92
C ARG A 256 14.96 20.63 11.78
N LEU A 257 13.69 20.50 12.17
CA LEU A 257 12.98 21.49 12.97
C LEU A 257 13.07 21.22 14.47
N PHE A 258 13.43 20.00 14.89
CA PHE A 258 13.66 19.68 16.28
C PHE A 258 14.86 20.46 16.86
N ASP A 259 15.93 20.63 16.07
CA ASP A 259 17.01 21.57 16.34
C ASP A 259 17.37 22.35 15.07
N PRO A 260 16.80 23.56 14.90
CA PRO A 260 17.04 24.36 13.69
C PRO A 260 18.48 24.87 13.55
N VAL A 261 19.22 24.95 14.64
CA VAL A 261 20.59 25.55 14.70
C VAL A 261 21.62 24.50 14.30
N ALA A 262 21.60 23.35 14.93
CA ALA A 262 22.55 22.29 14.64
C ALA A 262 21.94 21.28 13.66
N ALA A 263 22.72 20.89 12.67
CA ALA A 263 22.30 19.95 11.62
C ALA A 263 22.15 18.50 12.14
N GLY A 264 21.21 18.28 13.04
CA GLY A 264 20.94 16.96 13.65
C GLY A 264 21.54 16.78 15.03
N GLY A 265 21.68 17.88 15.81
CA GLY A 265 22.24 17.93 17.15
C GLY A 265 23.75 18.24 17.15
N THR A 266 24.27 18.73 18.30
CA THR A 266 25.66 19.18 18.47
C THR A 266 26.70 18.09 18.19
N GLN A 267 26.34 16.82 18.44
CA GLN A 267 27.18 15.64 18.17
C GLN A 267 26.61 14.81 17.01
N ARG A 268 25.67 15.35 16.21
CA ARG A 268 24.97 14.67 15.11
C ARG A 268 24.18 13.43 15.57
N GLN A 269 23.71 13.42 16.81
CA GLN A 269 23.06 12.29 17.46
C GLN A 269 21.71 11.91 16.86
N PHE A 270 21.05 12.84 16.14
CA PHE A 270 19.81 12.57 15.38
C PHE A 270 19.86 13.07 13.94
N GLN A 271 21.07 13.31 13.40
CA GLN A 271 21.23 13.65 12.01
C GLN A 271 20.82 12.46 11.13
N THR A 272 19.74 12.62 10.36
CA THR A 272 19.30 11.61 9.40
C THR A 272 20.09 11.72 8.09
N THR A 273 20.03 10.67 7.25
CA THR A 273 20.73 10.63 5.96
C THR A 273 20.29 11.78 5.04
N VAL A 274 18.98 12.10 5.02
CA VAL A 274 18.48 13.23 4.22
C VAL A 274 18.94 14.57 4.78
N LEU A 275 19.03 14.69 6.10
CA LEU A 275 19.57 15.90 6.74
C LEU A 275 21.08 16.05 6.48
N TYR A 276 21.83 14.95 6.44
CA TYR A 276 23.25 14.94 6.05
C TYR A 276 23.44 15.30 4.57
N LEU A 277 22.59 14.76 3.69
CA LEU A 277 22.53 15.16 2.29
C LEU A 277 22.28 16.66 2.13
N TRP A 278 21.31 17.21 2.87
CA TRP A 278 21.00 18.64 2.85
C TRP A 278 22.19 19.49 3.32
N GLU A 279 22.87 19.09 4.39
CA GLU A 279 24.09 19.73 4.86
C GLU A 279 25.17 19.76 3.77
N MET A 280 25.43 18.61 3.11
CA MET A 280 26.39 18.52 2.03
C MET A 280 26.04 19.43 0.86
N ALA A 281 24.78 19.46 0.44
CA ALA A 281 24.32 20.26 -0.68
C ALA A 281 24.40 21.77 -0.39
N PHE A 282 23.81 22.21 0.73
CA PHE A 282 23.53 23.63 0.95
C PHE A 282 24.50 24.32 1.92
N GLN A 283 25.02 23.61 2.93
CA GLN A 283 25.98 24.18 3.85
C GLN A 283 27.43 24.04 3.33
N ARG A 284 27.78 22.85 2.82
CA ARG A 284 29.10 22.57 2.26
C ARG A 284 29.19 22.83 0.76
N GLN A 285 28.07 23.16 0.13
CA GLN A 285 27.95 23.47 -1.29
C GLN A 285 28.50 22.40 -2.25
N ASN A 286 28.64 21.15 -1.79
CA ASN A 286 29.17 20.03 -2.56
C ASN A 286 28.01 19.18 -3.11
N PHE A 287 27.54 19.50 -4.31
CA PHE A 287 26.44 18.81 -4.98
C PHE A 287 26.83 17.44 -5.49
N GLY A 288 28.10 17.21 -5.84
CA GLY A 288 28.60 15.90 -6.24
C GLY A 288 28.40 14.84 -5.14
N LYS A 289 28.88 15.15 -3.92
CA LYS A 289 28.71 14.27 -2.74
C LYS A 289 27.25 14.18 -2.29
N ALA A 290 26.50 15.28 -2.31
CA ALA A 290 25.08 15.27 -1.96
C ALA A 290 24.28 14.36 -2.90
N SER A 291 24.50 14.44 -4.21
CA SER A 291 23.89 13.56 -5.20
C SER A 291 24.28 12.10 -5.00
N THR A 292 25.52 11.84 -4.61
CA THR A 292 26.01 10.50 -4.24
C THR A 292 25.25 9.94 -3.03
N ILE A 293 25.06 10.74 -1.96
CA ILE A 293 24.28 10.32 -0.78
C ILE A 293 22.84 10.03 -1.18
N ALA A 294 22.24 10.86 -2.05
CA ALA A 294 20.88 10.61 -2.56
C ALA A 294 20.77 9.26 -3.29
N TRP A 295 21.74 8.92 -4.13
CA TRP A 295 21.77 7.65 -4.85
C TRP A 295 22.01 6.45 -3.94
N LEU A 296 22.90 6.57 -2.95
CA LEU A 296 23.11 5.52 -1.95
C LEU A 296 21.83 5.28 -1.13
N LEU A 297 21.16 6.35 -0.70
CA LEU A 297 19.88 6.25 0.01
C LEU A 297 18.79 5.62 -0.87
N PHE A 298 18.70 6.03 -2.15
CA PHE A 298 17.78 5.44 -3.12
C PHE A 298 18.00 3.92 -3.26
N LEU A 299 19.26 3.48 -3.40
CA LEU A 299 19.60 2.06 -3.50
C LEU A 299 19.22 1.30 -2.22
N ILE A 300 19.43 1.90 -1.04
CA ILE A 300 19.02 1.32 0.24
C ILE A 300 17.50 1.17 0.30
N ILE A 301 16.73 2.19 -0.11
CA ILE A 301 15.26 2.14 -0.14
C ILE A 301 14.79 1.06 -1.12
N VAL A 302 15.38 0.95 -2.29
CA VAL A 302 15.07 -0.12 -3.28
C VAL A 302 15.36 -1.50 -2.68
N LEU A 303 16.48 -1.66 -1.99
CA LEU A 303 16.83 -2.92 -1.32
C LEU A 303 15.79 -3.29 -0.25
N PHE A 304 15.38 -2.34 0.61
CA PHE A 304 14.32 -2.57 1.59
C PHE A 304 12.98 -2.89 0.93
N GLY A 305 12.63 -2.20 -0.16
CA GLY A 305 11.44 -2.48 -0.95
C GLY A 305 11.45 -3.89 -1.54
N LEU A 306 12.60 -4.32 -2.08
CA LEU A 306 12.79 -5.67 -2.61
C LEU A 306 12.68 -6.73 -1.51
N VAL A 307 13.30 -6.51 -0.36
CA VAL A 307 13.21 -7.41 0.80
C VAL A 307 11.76 -7.54 1.25
N ASN A 308 11.04 -6.43 1.41
CA ASN A 308 9.61 -6.43 1.74
C ASN A 308 8.79 -7.22 0.71
N TYR A 309 9.04 -7.01 -0.59
CA TYR A 309 8.37 -7.74 -1.66
C TYR A 309 8.63 -9.25 -1.59
N LEU A 310 9.88 -9.66 -1.39
CA LEU A 310 10.27 -11.07 -1.31
C LEU A 310 9.66 -11.77 -0.10
N ILE A 311 9.63 -11.10 1.07
CA ILE A 311 8.99 -11.61 2.28
C ILE A 311 7.50 -11.81 2.03
N THR A 312 6.84 -10.81 1.46
CA THR A 312 5.40 -10.85 1.16
C THR A 312 5.05 -11.95 0.17
N ARG A 313 5.83 -12.10 -0.90
CA ARG A 313 5.64 -13.17 -1.89
C ARG A 313 5.74 -14.56 -1.25
N ARG A 314 6.70 -14.80 -0.38
CA ARG A 314 6.83 -16.09 0.33
C ARG A 314 5.62 -16.39 1.22
N ILE A 315 5.10 -15.39 1.94
CA ILE A 315 3.94 -15.54 2.79
C ILE A 315 2.67 -15.83 1.97
N ALA A 316 2.50 -15.20 0.80
CA ALA A 316 1.37 -15.42 -0.10
C ALA A 316 1.37 -16.84 -0.71
N THR A 317 2.52 -17.34 -1.16
CA THR A 317 2.64 -18.68 -1.75
C THR A 317 2.40 -19.79 -0.75
N THR A 318 2.79 -19.61 0.51
CA THR A 318 2.55 -20.59 1.59
C THR A 318 1.06 -20.72 1.92
N ALA A 319 0.29 -19.63 1.80
CA ALA A 319 -1.17 -19.64 2.04
C ALA A 319 -1.93 -20.38 0.91
N ASP A 320 -1.50 -20.26 -0.34
CA ASP A 320 -2.14 -20.90 -1.50
C ASP A 320 -1.83 -22.40 -1.57
N GLY A 321 -0.61 -22.81 -1.20
CA GLY A 321 -0.21 -24.22 -1.09
C GLY A 321 -1.04 -25.00 -0.07
N ARG A 322 -1.41 -24.39 1.05
CA ARG A 322 -2.28 -25.00 2.07
C ARG A 322 -3.74 -25.16 1.60
N ARG A 323 -4.25 -24.25 0.74
CA ARG A 323 -5.59 -24.39 0.13
C ARG A 323 -5.63 -25.51 -0.90
N ARG A 324 -4.61 -25.65 -1.76
CA ARG A 324 -4.53 -26.72 -2.79
C ARG A 324 -4.34 -28.12 -2.19
N GLY A 325 -3.61 -28.26 -1.08
CA GLY A 325 -3.45 -29.52 -0.36
C GLY A 325 -4.76 -30.03 0.26
N ARG A 326 -5.61 -29.11 0.75
CA ARG A 326 -6.87 -29.47 1.42
C ARG A 326 -7.98 -29.88 0.44
N THR A 327 -7.97 -29.37 -0.80
CA THR A 327 -8.92 -29.79 -1.86
C THR A 327 -8.50 -31.09 -2.54
N ARG A 328 -7.20 -31.41 -2.59
CA ARG A 328 -6.71 -32.68 -3.15
C ARG A 328 -6.92 -33.84 -2.22
N GLY A 329 -6.81 -33.67 -0.90
CA GLY A 329 -7.08 -34.72 0.10
C GLY A 329 -8.56 -35.09 0.22
N ARG A 330 -9.50 -34.22 -0.25
CA ARG A 330 -10.94 -34.48 -0.19
C ARG A 330 -11.47 -35.21 -1.45
N ARG A 331 -10.67 -35.29 -2.53
CA ARG A 331 -11.04 -35.98 -3.78
C ARG A 331 -10.58 -37.45 -3.85
N THR A 332 -9.66 -37.87 -3.01
CA THR A 332 -9.15 -39.26 -3.00
C THR A 332 -9.84 -40.17 -2.01
N GLY A 333 -10.84 -39.69 -1.25
CA GLY A 333 -11.57 -40.46 -0.25
C GLY A 333 -12.96 -40.94 -0.68
N SER A 334 -13.38 -40.79 -1.96
CA SER A 334 -14.77 -41.09 -2.40
C SER A 334 -14.86 -41.89 -3.69
N THR A 335 -13.96 -42.84 -3.91
CA THR A 335 -14.11 -43.80 -5.01
C THR A 335 -13.70 -45.20 -4.58
N THR A 336 -14.53 -45.81 -3.72
CA THR A 336 -14.67 -47.30 -3.65
C THR A 336 -16.00 -47.60 -2.92
N GLY A 337 -16.96 -48.14 -3.65
CA GLY A 337 -18.10 -48.84 -3.07
C GLY A 337 -19.45 -48.14 -3.21
N GLY A 338 -20.23 -48.44 -4.27
CA GLY A 338 -21.66 -48.14 -4.24
C GLY A 338 -22.36 -47.73 -5.52
N GLU A 339 -21.91 -48.12 -6.69
CA GLU A 339 -22.68 -47.91 -7.93
C GLU A 339 -23.05 -49.24 -8.59
N SER A 340 -24.14 -49.86 -8.21
CA SER A 340 -24.80 -50.86 -9.07
C SER A 340 -26.21 -51.32 -8.61
N ARG A 341 -27.02 -50.56 -7.90
CA ARG A 341 -28.38 -51.02 -7.58
C ARG A 341 -29.56 -50.06 -7.71
N HIS A 342 -29.36 -48.80 -8.07
CA HIS A 342 -30.49 -47.84 -8.11
C HIS A 342 -30.89 -47.30 -9.48
N HIS A 343 -30.28 -47.71 -10.58
CA HIS A 343 -30.65 -47.23 -11.92
C HIS A 343 -31.72 -48.09 -12.66
N ARG A 344 -32.17 -49.23 -12.12
CA ARG A 344 -33.23 -50.08 -12.73
C ARG A 344 -34.64 -49.84 -12.18
N ALA A 345 -34.84 -49.07 -11.16
CA ALA A 345 -36.16 -48.85 -10.54
C ALA A 345 -36.87 -47.54 -10.99
N ARG A 346 -36.23 -46.64 -11.70
CA ARG A 346 -36.82 -45.34 -12.10
C ARG A 346 -37.37 -45.32 -13.54
N GLN A 347 -37.06 -46.32 -14.37
CA GLN A 347 -37.47 -46.36 -15.77
C GLN A 347 -38.80 -47.09 -16.03
N ARG A 348 -39.40 -47.72 -15.01
CA ARG A 348 -40.71 -48.44 -15.15
C ARG A 348 -41.92 -47.65 -14.64
N ARG A 349 -41.80 -46.40 -14.26
CA ARG A 349 -42.92 -45.62 -13.67
C ARG A 349 -43.43 -44.48 -14.55
N ASN A 350 -42.86 -44.24 -15.73
CA ASN A 350 -43.27 -43.17 -16.63
C ASN A 350 -44.09 -43.57 -17.84
N ASP A 351 -44.51 -44.88 -17.95
CA ASP A 351 -45.25 -45.36 -19.11
C ASP A 351 -46.73 -45.69 -18.83
N ALA A 352 -47.31 -45.07 -17.84
CA ALA A 352 -48.77 -45.23 -17.62
C ALA A 352 -49.35 -43.93 -17.07
N VAL A 353 -50.04 -43.23 -17.94
CA VAL A 353 -51.26 -42.42 -17.75
C VAL A 353 -51.24 -41.19 -18.66
N ASP A 354 -51.97 -41.30 -19.72
CA ASP A 354 -52.59 -40.26 -20.54
C ASP A 354 -54.11 -40.56 -20.53
N PRO A 355 -55.04 -39.73 -21.01
CA PRO A 355 -55.24 -38.27 -20.85
C PRO A 355 -56.67 -37.95 -20.32
N ALA A 356 -56.98 -36.68 -20.11
CA ALA A 356 -58.23 -36.04 -20.53
C ALA A 356 -58.69 -34.85 -19.66
N SER A 357 -59.07 -33.77 -20.37
CA SER A 357 -60.06 -32.70 -20.01
C SER A 357 -59.68 -31.71 -18.90
N GLY A 358 -59.72 -30.42 -19.07
CA GLY A 358 -60.61 -29.51 -19.72
C GLY A 358 -60.39 -28.09 -19.11
N THR A 359 -60.37 -27.13 -19.93
CA THR A 359 -60.45 -25.66 -19.67
C THR A 359 -61.76 -25.28 -18.98
N PRO A 360 -62.01 -24.11 -18.40
CA PRO A 360 -61.77 -22.80 -18.96
C PRO A 360 -61.39 -21.63 -18.00
N ALA A 361 -61.06 -20.54 -18.64
CA ALA A 361 -60.89 -19.17 -18.28
C ALA A 361 -61.79 -18.51 -17.20
N GLU A 362 -61.23 -17.54 -16.48
CA GLU A 362 -61.93 -16.32 -16.04
C GLU A 362 -60.91 -15.21 -15.69
N THR A 363 -60.82 -14.21 -16.53
CA THR A 363 -61.18 -12.77 -16.41
C THR A 363 -60.55 -11.94 -15.31
N VAL A 364 -59.84 -10.89 -15.80
CA VAL A 364 -59.37 -9.64 -15.19
C VAL A 364 -60.55 -8.80 -14.64
N PRO A 365 -60.36 -7.93 -13.65
CA PRO A 365 -60.28 -6.55 -14.06
C PRO A 365 -59.23 -5.65 -13.37
N SER A 366 -58.74 -4.76 -14.18
CA SER A 366 -58.13 -3.44 -13.98
C SER A 366 -58.93 -2.53 -13.04
N THR A 367 -58.25 -1.74 -12.19
CA THR A 367 -58.64 -0.34 -11.95
C THR A 367 -57.41 0.51 -11.67
N ALA A 368 -57.44 1.58 -12.40
CA ALA A 368 -56.57 2.77 -12.40
C ALA A 368 -56.82 3.66 -11.19
N GLY A 369 -55.87 4.56 -10.95
CA GLY A 369 -56.21 5.86 -10.34
C GLY A 369 -55.18 6.44 -9.38
N THR A 370 -54.45 7.37 -9.91
CA THR A 370 -54.28 8.78 -9.52
C THR A 370 -53.11 9.16 -8.61
N THR A 371 -52.19 9.91 -9.19
CA THR A 371 -51.34 10.98 -8.62
C THR A 371 -52.18 12.19 -8.17
N PRO A 372 -51.63 13.32 -7.65
CA PRO A 372 -50.35 13.70 -7.05
C PRO A 372 -50.47 14.65 -5.82
N ARG A 373 -49.36 15.11 -5.22
CA ARG A 373 -49.05 16.48 -4.69
C ARG A 373 -47.90 16.45 -3.69
N SER A 374 -46.76 17.07 -4.02
CA SER A 374 -46.30 18.44 -3.75
C SER A 374 -46.24 18.85 -2.26
N GLY A 375 -45.08 19.29 -1.79
CA GLY A 375 -44.97 20.37 -0.85
C GLY A 375 -43.95 20.22 0.27
N LEU A 376 -42.93 21.00 0.17
CA LEU A 376 -41.99 21.62 1.10
C LEU A 376 -40.68 20.89 1.36
#